data_e25d911d4c749c4bf0a1727e9f408d0d
#
_entry.id   e25d911d4c749c4bf0a1727e9f408d0d
#
_cell.length_a   1.000
_cell.length_b   1.000
_cell.length_c   1.000
_cell.angle_alpha   90.00
_cell.angle_beta   90.00
_cell.angle_gamma   90.00
#
_symmetry.space_group_name_H-M   'P 1'
#
loop_
_entity.id
_entity.type
_entity.pdbx_description
1 polymer ?
#
loop_
_entity_poly.entity_id
_entity_poly.type
_entity_poly.pdbx_seq_one_letter_code
_entity_poly.pdbx_strand_id
1 'polypeptide(L)'
;MRISVGVLFLVAASCAAQTRPAIIGVSHIAVYTSDAAQTEHFYVHDIGLKKGEDPENSNGVRYYVNQEQFVEVLPLPADAGTNRLDHLAYMTKSAEQMRQYLSAKGVAVPATVEHASDGSAWFEVKDPEGNKVQFVQPPARLLGMKGTAGLYALSGADPIGRRIIHVGMLVHNQATEDAFYRGILGFRPYWHGGMKEDKTDWVSQQVPDGHDWLEYMLTSGPSGSGIPAQISRQQLGVLNHFSLGVVNMEKAVTTLYEEDRLGETPPRPQIGRDGKWQFNDYDPDGTRVEVMEFTPAAKPCCSEFTAANPTPEAQP
;
A
#
# COMPACT_ATOMS: atom_id res chain seq x y z
N MET A 1 53.77 -42.56 -30.64
CA MET A 1 53.42 -41.35 -29.86
C MET A 1 52.00 -40.95 -30.24
N ARG A 2 50.98 -41.30 -29.40
CA ARG A 2 49.56 -40.99 -29.65
C ARG A 2 49.23 -39.75 -28.84
N ILE A 3 48.86 -38.68 -29.52
CA ILE A 3 48.42 -37.43 -28.91
C ILE A 3 46.89 -37.52 -28.74
N SER A 4 46.40 -37.61 -27.49
CA SER A 4 45.00 -37.52 -27.19
C SER A 4 44.61 -36.03 -27.06
N VAL A 5 43.79 -35.54 -27.98
CA VAL A 5 43.16 -34.20 -27.88
C VAL A 5 41.91 -34.30 -27.01
N GLY A 6 42.01 -33.76 -25.81
CA GLY A 6 40.86 -33.63 -24.90
C GLY A 6 39.98 -32.45 -25.35
N VAL A 7 38.78 -32.72 -25.76
CA VAL A 7 37.75 -31.67 -26.06
C VAL A 7 37.12 -31.22 -24.75
N LEU A 8 37.37 -29.99 -24.35
CA LEU A 8 36.77 -29.34 -23.19
C LEU A 8 35.41 -28.81 -23.60
N PHE A 9 34.31 -29.44 -23.16
CA PHE A 9 32.94 -28.90 -23.33
C PHE A 9 32.73 -27.80 -22.28
N LEU A 10 32.74 -26.54 -22.72
CA LEU A 10 32.21 -25.42 -21.96
C LEU A 10 30.67 -25.50 -21.99
N VAL A 11 30.06 -25.93 -20.90
CA VAL A 11 28.62 -25.79 -20.68
C VAL A 11 28.37 -24.31 -20.32
N ALA A 12 27.97 -23.53 -21.29
CA ALA A 12 27.43 -22.21 -21.05
C ALA A 12 26.08 -22.37 -20.36
N ALA A 13 26.03 -22.21 -19.04
CA ALA A 13 24.79 -22.05 -18.31
C ALA A 13 24.13 -20.75 -18.79
N SER A 14 23.16 -20.83 -19.68
CA SER A 14 22.27 -19.71 -20.01
C SER A 14 21.50 -19.36 -18.74
N CYS A 15 21.93 -18.31 -18.05
CA CYS A 15 21.14 -17.68 -16.99
C CYS A 15 19.94 -17.00 -17.67
N ALA A 16 18.84 -17.74 -17.87
CA ALA A 16 17.60 -17.14 -18.28
C ALA A 16 17.24 -16.12 -17.20
N ALA A 17 17.16 -14.84 -17.58
CA ALA A 17 16.73 -13.80 -16.65
C ALA A 17 15.34 -14.18 -16.13
N GLN A 18 15.24 -14.41 -14.83
CA GLN A 18 13.98 -14.79 -14.19
C GLN A 18 13.00 -13.63 -14.36
N THR A 19 11.88 -13.90 -15.01
CA THR A 19 10.82 -12.90 -15.23
C THR A 19 10.23 -12.52 -13.88
N ARG A 20 10.06 -11.22 -13.64
CA ARG A 20 9.41 -10.71 -12.44
C ARG A 20 7.96 -11.23 -12.37
N PRO A 21 7.55 -11.87 -11.26
CA PRO A 21 6.14 -12.20 -11.04
C PRO A 21 5.27 -10.93 -10.97
N ALA A 22 3.99 -11.07 -11.30
CA ALA A 22 3.06 -9.93 -11.29
C ALA A 22 2.88 -9.37 -9.87
N ILE A 23 2.86 -8.03 -9.77
CA ILE A 23 2.42 -7.28 -8.59
C ILE A 23 1.17 -6.51 -9.03
N ILE A 24 0.00 -6.97 -8.59
CA ILE A 24 -1.29 -6.61 -9.17
C ILE A 24 -2.05 -5.51 -8.41
N GLY A 25 -1.64 -5.19 -7.19
CA GLY A 25 -2.30 -4.16 -6.37
C GLY A 25 -1.72 -4.06 -4.98
N VAL A 26 -2.21 -3.11 -4.21
CA VAL A 26 -2.04 -3.05 -2.76
C VAL A 26 -2.89 -4.15 -2.14
N SER A 27 -2.33 -4.94 -1.23
CA SER A 27 -3.07 -5.91 -0.41
C SER A 27 -3.60 -5.24 0.84
N HIS A 28 -2.72 -4.68 1.64
CA HIS A 28 -3.08 -4.04 2.89
C HIS A 28 -1.98 -3.09 3.38
N ILE A 29 -2.30 -2.35 4.41
CA ILE A 29 -1.37 -1.67 5.30
C ILE A 29 -1.52 -2.29 6.69
N ALA A 30 -0.41 -2.54 7.37
CA ALA A 30 -0.40 -2.99 8.76
C ALA A 30 0.02 -1.87 9.68
N VAL A 31 -0.79 -1.60 10.69
CA VAL A 31 -0.57 -0.52 11.64
C VAL A 31 -0.70 -1.00 13.08
N TYR A 32 -0.01 -0.31 13.98
CA TYR A 32 -0.09 -0.60 15.41
C TYR A 32 -1.16 0.24 16.10
N THR A 33 -1.88 -0.38 17.04
CA THR A 33 -2.83 0.31 17.93
C THR A 33 -2.41 0.26 19.39
N SER A 34 -2.57 1.40 20.07
CA SER A 34 -2.45 1.51 21.52
C SER A 34 -3.80 1.35 22.25
N ASP A 35 -4.92 1.44 21.52
CA ASP A 35 -6.29 1.29 22.03
C ASP A 35 -7.17 0.54 21.04
N ALA A 36 -7.24 -0.78 21.20
CA ALA A 36 -7.98 -1.64 20.30
C ALA A 36 -9.49 -1.32 20.21
N ALA A 37 -10.08 -0.83 21.30
CA ALA A 37 -11.52 -0.54 21.31
C ALA A 37 -11.85 0.73 20.53
N GLN A 38 -11.07 1.79 20.69
CA GLN A 38 -11.24 3.01 19.91
C GLN A 38 -10.91 2.78 18.45
N THR A 39 -9.88 1.99 18.15
CA THR A 39 -9.50 1.62 16.78
C THR A 39 -10.59 0.80 16.08
N GLU A 40 -11.22 -0.15 16.80
CA GLU A 40 -12.37 -0.89 16.30
C GLU A 40 -13.55 0.04 16.00
N HIS A 41 -13.87 0.96 16.91
CA HIS A 41 -14.93 1.95 16.67
C HIS A 41 -14.65 2.74 15.41
N PHE A 42 -13.45 3.28 15.25
CA PHE A 42 -13.06 4.04 14.07
C PHE A 42 -13.21 3.24 12.78
N TYR A 43 -12.56 2.08 12.67
CA TYR A 43 -12.58 1.32 11.43
C TYR A 43 -13.96 0.71 11.12
N VAL A 44 -14.71 0.25 12.14
CA VAL A 44 -16.01 -0.39 11.92
C VAL A 44 -17.14 0.63 11.83
N HIS A 45 -17.19 1.61 12.74
CA HIS A 45 -18.28 2.60 12.77
C HIS A 45 -18.00 3.76 11.83
N ASP A 46 -16.86 4.46 11.99
CA ASP A 46 -16.64 5.71 11.28
C ASP A 46 -16.30 5.46 9.80
N ILE A 47 -15.41 4.51 9.50
CA ILE A 47 -15.02 4.16 8.13
C ILE A 47 -15.98 3.13 7.50
N GLY A 48 -16.63 2.28 8.30
CA GLY A 48 -17.60 1.29 7.83
C GLY A 48 -16.96 -0.01 7.32
N LEU A 49 -15.75 -0.36 7.77
CA LEU A 49 -15.07 -1.58 7.38
C LEU A 49 -15.59 -2.79 8.17
N LYS A 50 -15.40 -3.98 7.61
CA LYS A 50 -15.81 -5.22 8.26
C LYS A 50 -14.66 -5.82 9.06
N LYS A 51 -14.86 -5.97 10.37
CA LYS A 51 -13.93 -6.70 11.25
C LYS A 51 -13.89 -8.19 10.89
N GLY A 52 -12.70 -8.76 10.88
CA GLY A 52 -12.46 -10.20 10.73
C GLY A 52 -11.22 -10.65 11.49
N GLU A 53 -11.08 -11.97 11.58
CA GLU A 53 -9.88 -12.58 12.15
C GLU A 53 -8.68 -12.32 11.24
N ASP A 54 -7.49 -12.27 11.84
CA ASP A 54 -6.24 -12.22 11.11
C ASP A 54 -5.62 -13.63 11.06
N PRO A 55 -5.64 -14.29 9.89
CA PRO A 55 -5.10 -15.63 9.74
C PRO A 55 -3.57 -15.69 9.73
N GLU A 56 -2.89 -14.54 9.59
CA GLU A 56 -1.43 -14.43 9.61
C GLU A 56 -0.90 -14.20 11.04
N ASN A 57 -1.66 -13.41 11.82
CA ASN A 57 -1.23 -13.02 13.17
C ASN A 57 -2.38 -13.17 14.16
N SER A 58 -2.30 -14.16 15.04
CA SER A 58 -3.35 -14.44 16.03
C SER A 58 -3.61 -13.30 17.03
N ASN A 59 -2.73 -12.32 17.13
CA ASN A 59 -2.92 -11.12 17.95
C ASN A 59 -3.39 -9.92 17.14
N GLY A 60 -3.47 -10.06 15.81
CA GLY A 60 -3.93 -9.05 14.87
C GLY A 60 -5.44 -9.12 14.64
N VAL A 61 -5.94 -8.05 14.04
CA VAL A 61 -7.34 -7.95 13.57
C VAL A 61 -7.30 -7.33 12.19
N ARG A 62 -8.10 -7.89 11.25
CA ARG A 62 -8.27 -7.30 9.93
C ARG A 62 -9.57 -6.53 9.82
N TYR A 63 -9.49 -5.33 9.28
CA TYR A 63 -10.64 -4.50 8.90
C TYR A 63 -10.74 -4.46 7.38
N TYR A 64 -11.65 -5.27 6.82
CA TYR A 64 -11.76 -5.51 5.39
C TYR A 64 -12.44 -4.34 4.68
N VAL A 65 -11.74 -3.77 3.69
CA VAL A 65 -12.27 -2.80 2.72
C VAL A 65 -13.07 -3.54 1.64
N ASN A 66 -12.56 -4.69 1.21
CA ASN A 66 -13.20 -5.64 0.30
C ASN A 66 -12.66 -7.05 0.58
N GLN A 67 -12.91 -8.04 -0.28
CA GLN A 67 -12.48 -9.42 -0.04
C GLN A 67 -10.95 -9.63 -0.11
N GLU A 68 -10.22 -8.72 -0.76
CA GLU A 68 -8.78 -8.85 -1.02
C GLU A 68 -7.96 -7.82 -0.22
N GLN A 69 -8.58 -6.67 0.10
CA GLN A 69 -7.88 -5.53 0.73
C GLN A 69 -8.41 -5.26 2.13
N PHE A 70 -7.52 -4.99 3.05
CA PHE A 70 -7.85 -4.73 4.45
C PHE A 70 -6.81 -3.80 5.11
N VAL A 71 -7.15 -3.30 6.27
CA VAL A 71 -6.21 -2.72 7.22
C VAL A 71 -5.94 -3.78 8.28
N GLU A 72 -4.69 -4.19 8.43
CA GLU A 72 -4.25 -5.05 9.52
C GLU A 72 -3.89 -4.19 10.72
N VAL A 73 -4.47 -4.49 11.86
CA VAL A 73 -4.20 -3.77 13.10
C VAL A 73 -3.57 -4.72 14.11
N LEU A 74 -2.37 -4.38 14.53
CA LEU A 74 -1.53 -5.14 15.44
C LEU A 74 -1.45 -4.44 16.81
N PRO A 75 -1.31 -5.18 17.91
CA PRO A 75 -1.02 -4.57 19.22
C PRO A 75 0.31 -3.80 19.16
N LEU A 76 0.34 -2.60 19.75
CA LEU A 76 1.54 -1.78 19.78
C LEU A 76 2.64 -2.47 20.60
N PRO A 77 3.81 -2.79 20.00
CA PRO A 77 4.95 -3.29 20.72
C PRO A 77 5.50 -2.27 21.72
N ALA A 78 6.04 -2.74 22.83
CA ALA A 78 6.57 -1.87 23.88
C ALA A 78 7.72 -0.97 23.40
N ASP A 79 8.42 -1.37 22.34
CA ASP A 79 9.57 -0.69 21.74
C ASP A 79 9.26 -0.03 20.38
N ALA A 80 7.99 0.03 19.98
CA ALA A 80 7.60 0.60 18.65
C ALA A 80 7.92 2.09 18.49
N GLY A 81 8.26 2.82 19.56
CA GLY A 81 8.56 4.23 19.48
C GLY A 81 7.33 5.06 19.03
N THR A 82 7.55 6.00 18.10
CA THR A 82 6.50 6.87 17.58
C THR A 82 5.87 6.37 16.27
N ASN A 83 6.52 5.43 15.57
CA ASN A 83 5.99 4.90 14.32
C ASN A 83 4.81 3.94 14.56
N ARG A 84 3.75 4.13 13.81
CA ARG A 84 2.57 3.26 13.83
C ARG A 84 2.46 2.37 12.59
N LEU A 85 3.28 2.58 11.58
CA LEU A 85 3.38 1.70 10.43
C LEU A 85 4.20 0.46 10.81
N ASP A 86 3.64 -0.73 10.65
CA ASP A 86 4.40 -1.96 10.69
C ASP A 86 4.91 -2.31 9.28
N HIS A 87 4.03 -2.46 8.30
CA HIS A 87 4.42 -2.76 6.93
C HIS A 87 3.40 -2.33 5.88
N LEU A 88 3.86 -2.29 4.63
CA LEU A 88 3.04 -2.16 3.43
C LEU A 88 3.02 -3.49 2.68
N ALA A 89 1.87 -3.90 2.18
CA ALA A 89 1.72 -5.19 1.52
C ALA A 89 1.17 -5.07 0.10
N TYR A 90 1.78 -5.85 -0.82
CA TYR A 90 1.39 -5.90 -2.22
C TYR A 90 0.97 -7.31 -2.63
N MET A 91 -0.08 -7.38 -3.45
CA MET A 91 -0.57 -8.64 -3.99
C MET A 91 0.30 -9.15 -5.13
N THR A 92 0.66 -10.44 -5.07
CA THR A 92 1.33 -11.16 -6.15
C THR A 92 0.58 -12.46 -6.48
N LYS A 93 0.74 -12.96 -7.70
CA LYS A 93 0.15 -14.25 -8.09
C LYS A 93 0.85 -15.47 -7.50
N SER A 94 2.10 -15.31 -7.04
CA SER A 94 2.86 -16.38 -6.39
C SER A 94 3.91 -15.77 -5.45
N ALA A 95 3.71 -15.93 -4.16
CA ALA A 95 4.65 -15.48 -3.14
C ALA A 95 6.02 -16.19 -3.28
N GLU A 96 6.03 -17.50 -3.53
CA GLU A 96 7.28 -18.26 -3.69
C GLU A 96 8.08 -17.82 -4.93
N GLN A 97 7.43 -17.61 -6.08
CA GLN A 97 8.13 -17.11 -7.26
C GLN A 97 8.67 -15.70 -7.05
N MET A 98 7.92 -14.84 -6.34
CA MET A 98 8.37 -13.48 -5.99
C MET A 98 9.58 -13.52 -5.05
N ARG A 99 9.56 -14.39 -4.04
CA ARG A 99 10.69 -14.61 -3.13
C ARG A 99 11.95 -15.04 -3.89
N GLN A 100 11.82 -16.02 -4.79
CA GLN A 100 12.93 -16.50 -5.63
C GLN A 100 13.46 -15.40 -6.56
N TYR A 101 12.56 -14.62 -7.18
CA TYR A 101 12.93 -13.50 -8.03
C TYR A 101 13.75 -12.46 -7.26
N LEU A 102 13.27 -12.05 -6.07
CA LEU A 102 13.96 -11.07 -5.23
C LEU A 102 15.31 -11.58 -4.74
N SER A 103 15.39 -12.86 -4.37
CA SER A 103 16.66 -13.50 -4.03
C SER A 103 17.66 -13.44 -5.20
N ALA A 104 17.21 -13.74 -6.42
CA ALA A 104 18.04 -13.66 -7.62
C ALA A 104 18.47 -12.21 -7.97
N LYS A 105 17.75 -11.20 -7.47
CA LYS A 105 18.11 -9.77 -7.56
C LYS A 105 19.01 -9.29 -6.43
N GLY A 106 19.39 -10.18 -5.51
CA GLY A 106 20.28 -9.86 -4.38
C GLY A 106 19.55 -9.22 -3.19
N VAL A 107 18.22 -9.23 -3.17
CA VAL A 107 17.43 -8.80 -2.01
C VAL A 107 17.48 -9.89 -0.95
N ALA A 108 17.70 -9.51 0.31
CA ALA A 108 17.62 -10.43 1.43
C ALA A 108 16.17 -10.90 1.61
N VAL A 109 15.94 -12.21 1.49
CA VAL A 109 14.62 -12.83 1.62
C VAL A 109 14.64 -13.93 2.67
N PRO A 110 13.49 -14.29 3.31
CA PRO A 110 13.43 -15.44 4.20
C PRO A 110 13.66 -16.76 3.44
N ALA A 111 13.97 -17.82 4.16
CA ALA A 111 14.24 -19.14 3.57
C ALA A 111 13.02 -19.73 2.87
N THR A 112 11.82 -19.50 3.43
CA THR A 112 10.53 -20.01 2.95
C THR A 112 9.49 -18.90 2.96
N VAL A 113 8.40 -19.11 2.23
CA VAL A 113 7.17 -18.33 2.41
C VAL A 113 6.39 -18.89 3.61
N GLU A 114 5.65 -18.01 4.27
CA GLU A 114 4.70 -18.36 5.30
C GLU A 114 3.33 -18.71 4.68
N HIS A 115 2.52 -19.48 5.41
CA HIS A 115 1.19 -19.88 4.97
C HIS A 115 0.18 -19.61 6.10
N ALA A 116 -0.87 -18.88 5.77
CA ALA A 116 -1.94 -18.60 6.70
C ALA A 116 -3.07 -19.65 6.61
N SER A 117 -3.93 -19.71 7.64
CA SER A 117 -5.01 -20.69 7.74
C SER A 117 -6.09 -20.53 6.68
N ASP A 118 -6.21 -19.35 6.05
CA ASP A 118 -7.16 -19.05 4.97
C ASP A 118 -6.70 -19.55 3.60
N GLY A 119 -5.45 -20.02 3.49
CA GLY A 119 -4.81 -20.48 2.26
C GLY A 119 -4.02 -19.39 1.52
N SER A 120 -3.85 -18.22 2.10
CA SER A 120 -2.88 -17.23 1.62
C SER A 120 -1.45 -17.67 1.89
N ALA A 121 -0.50 -17.11 1.12
CA ALA A 121 0.93 -17.31 1.35
C ALA A 121 1.65 -15.95 1.25
N TRP A 122 2.64 -15.72 2.09
CA TRP A 122 3.29 -14.42 2.16
C TRP A 122 4.75 -14.51 2.64
N PHE A 123 5.48 -13.44 2.42
CA PHE A 123 6.81 -13.20 3.00
C PHE A 123 7.12 -11.72 3.06
N GLU A 124 8.05 -11.35 3.93
CA GLU A 124 8.51 -9.97 4.11
C GLU A 124 9.93 -9.78 3.62
N VAL A 125 10.20 -8.58 3.14
CA VAL A 125 11.55 -8.06 2.88
C VAL A 125 11.67 -6.68 3.48
N LYS A 126 12.88 -6.14 3.53
CA LYS A 126 13.10 -4.72 3.84
C LYS A 126 13.46 -3.97 2.58
N ASP A 127 12.87 -2.79 2.41
CA ASP A 127 13.31 -1.83 1.42
C ASP A 127 14.67 -1.22 1.83
N PRO A 128 15.29 -0.39 1.00
CA PRO A 128 16.59 0.22 1.31
C PRO A 128 16.62 1.09 2.57
N GLU A 129 15.49 1.71 2.95
CA GLU A 129 15.39 2.51 4.19
C GLU A 129 15.02 1.67 5.42
N GLY A 130 14.78 0.37 5.22
CA GLY A 130 14.50 -0.59 6.28
C GLY A 130 13.02 -0.75 6.60
N ASN A 131 12.11 -0.14 5.83
CA ASN A 131 10.67 -0.38 5.96
C ASN A 131 10.36 -1.82 5.55
N LYS A 132 9.44 -2.47 6.25
CA LYS A 132 8.97 -3.79 5.87
C LYS A 132 8.02 -3.71 4.68
N VAL A 133 8.25 -4.58 3.72
CA VAL A 133 7.41 -4.77 2.53
C VAL A 133 7.00 -6.22 2.45
N GLN A 134 5.71 -6.47 2.48
CA GLN A 134 5.16 -7.82 2.40
C GLN A 134 4.63 -8.11 0.99
N PHE A 135 4.87 -9.32 0.49
CA PHE A 135 4.28 -9.83 -0.74
C PHE A 135 3.31 -10.95 -0.40
N VAL A 136 2.05 -10.74 -0.75
CA VAL A 136 0.94 -11.64 -0.41
C VAL A 136 0.41 -12.31 -1.68
N GLN A 137 0.36 -13.63 -1.66
CA GLN A 137 -0.45 -14.44 -2.59
C GLN A 137 -1.80 -14.67 -1.92
N PRO A 138 -2.90 -14.08 -2.42
CA PRO A 138 -4.22 -14.27 -1.86
C PRO A 138 -4.65 -15.75 -1.93
N PRO A 139 -5.65 -16.18 -1.13
CA PRO A 139 -6.22 -17.51 -1.24
C PRO A 139 -6.69 -17.82 -2.66
N ALA A 140 -6.51 -19.07 -3.11
CA ALA A 140 -6.84 -19.49 -4.47
C ALA A 140 -8.28 -19.20 -4.89
N ARG A 141 -9.23 -19.16 -3.93
CA ARG A 141 -10.62 -18.78 -4.20
C ARG A 141 -10.79 -17.33 -4.68
N LEU A 142 -9.84 -16.46 -4.34
CA LEU A 142 -9.84 -15.03 -4.75
C LEU A 142 -9.04 -14.82 -6.04
N LEU A 143 -8.05 -15.69 -6.32
CA LEU A 143 -7.28 -15.64 -7.55
C LEU A 143 -8.14 -16.08 -8.73
N GLY A 144 -8.68 -15.14 -9.49
CA GLY A 144 -9.53 -15.41 -10.66
C GLY A 144 -11.00 -15.03 -10.48
N MET A 145 -11.38 -14.44 -9.36
CA MET A 145 -12.68 -13.78 -9.25
C MET A 145 -12.70 -12.57 -10.18
N LYS A 146 -13.58 -12.63 -11.19
CA LYS A 146 -13.81 -11.48 -12.07
C LYS A 146 -15.06 -10.72 -11.62
N GLY A 147 -14.89 -9.44 -11.35
CA GLY A 147 -16.00 -8.51 -11.13
C GLY A 147 -16.24 -8.14 -9.66
N THR A 148 -16.86 -7.01 -9.51
CA THR A 148 -17.06 -6.29 -8.24
C THR A 148 -18.08 -6.91 -7.30
N ALA A 149 -19.02 -7.71 -7.80
CA ALA A 149 -20.15 -8.21 -7.01
C ALA A 149 -19.72 -9.11 -5.83
N GLY A 150 -18.61 -9.83 -5.95
CA GLY A 150 -18.05 -10.64 -4.87
C GLY A 150 -17.21 -9.84 -3.88
N LEU A 151 -16.56 -8.77 -4.32
CA LEU A 151 -15.61 -7.99 -3.52
C LEU A 151 -16.30 -7.14 -2.43
N TYR A 152 -17.55 -6.74 -2.65
CA TYR A 152 -18.29 -5.87 -1.75
C TYR A 152 -19.27 -6.61 -0.83
N ALA A 153 -19.43 -7.91 -1.00
CA ALA A 153 -20.39 -8.71 -0.22
C ALA A 153 -20.02 -8.85 1.27
N LEU A 154 -18.82 -8.41 1.68
CA LEU A 154 -18.34 -8.54 3.05
C LEU A 154 -18.65 -7.33 3.95
N SER A 155 -19.04 -6.19 3.40
CA SER A 155 -19.30 -5.00 4.22
C SER A 155 -20.65 -5.11 4.92
N GLY A 156 -20.64 -5.16 6.24
CA GLY A 156 -21.84 -5.12 7.07
C GLY A 156 -22.39 -3.71 7.28
N ALA A 157 -21.59 -2.69 7.00
CA ALA A 157 -21.96 -1.27 6.92
C ALA A 157 -21.80 -0.79 5.48
N ASP A 158 -22.30 0.39 5.14
CA ASP A 158 -21.98 1.01 3.84
C ASP A 158 -20.57 1.65 3.95
N PRO A 159 -19.51 1.01 3.46
CA PRO A 159 -18.16 1.52 3.61
C PRO A 159 -18.03 2.82 2.79
N ILE A 160 -17.34 3.82 3.36
CA ILE A 160 -17.09 5.09 2.68
C ILE A 160 -16.35 4.84 1.37
N GLY A 161 -15.30 4.03 1.43
CA GLY A 161 -14.49 3.65 0.30
C GLY A 161 -14.49 2.15 0.11
N ARG A 162 -14.36 1.71 -1.15
CA ARG A 162 -14.49 0.30 -1.53
C ARG A 162 -13.18 -0.34 -1.97
N ARG A 163 -12.10 0.46 -1.99
CA ARG A 163 -10.80 0.03 -2.46
C ARG A 163 -9.70 0.86 -1.81
N ILE A 164 -8.62 0.21 -1.37
CA ILE A 164 -7.36 0.89 -1.10
C ILE A 164 -6.72 1.20 -2.46
N ILE A 165 -6.62 2.48 -2.79
CA ILE A 165 -6.06 2.92 -4.07
C ILE A 165 -4.59 3.28 -3.97
N HIS A 166 -4.13 3.67 -2.77
CA HIS A 166 -2.71 3.83 -2.51
C HIS A 166 -2.37 3.65 -1.02
N VAL A 167 -1.08 3.43 -0.82
CA VAL A 167 -0.42 3.50 0.46
C VAL A 167 0.72 4.52 0.35
N GLY A 168 0.96 5.27 1.40
CA GLY A 168 2.03 6.26 1.47
C GLY A 168 3.00 5.98 2.60
N MET A 169 4.26 6.33 2.39
CA MET A 169 5.29 6.21 3.40
C MET A 169 6.31 7.34 3.32
N LEU A 170 6.90 7.66 4.47
CA LEU A 170 8.03 8.57 4.54
C LEU A 170 9.24 8.01 3.79
N VAL A 171 9.85 8.83 2.94
CA VAL A 171 11.06 8.49 2.17
C VAL A 171 12.11 9.58 2.35
N HIS A 172 13.32 9.20 2.78
CA HIS A 172 14.45 10.10 2.96
C HIS A 172 15.32 10.21 1.70
N ASN A 173 15.47 9.11 0.97
CA ASN A 173 16.30 9.05 -0.23
C ASN A 173 15.55 8.43 -1.40
N GLN A 174 14.89 9.28 -2.18
CA GLN A 174 14.12 8.84 -3.35
C GLN A 174 14.95 7.99 -4.32
N ALA A 175 16.21 8.33 -4.58
CA ALA A 175 17.02 7.61 -5.57
C ALA A 175 17.30 6.16 -5.13
N THR A 176 17.50 5.94 -3.86
CA THR A 176 17.71 4.60 -3.29
C THR A 176 16.43 3.78 -3.33
N GLU A 177 15.30 4.39 -2.97
CA GLU A 177 13.99 3.75 -3.05
C GLU A 177 13.57 3.47 -4.51
N ASP A 178 13.83 4.38 -5.45
CA ASP A 178 13.58 4.15 -6.88
C ASP A 178 14.39 2.97 -7.43
N ALA A 179 15.62 2.74 -6.95
CA ALA A 179 16.39 1.56 -7.34
C ALA A 179 15.71 0.25 -6.92
N PHE A 180 15.02 0.23 -5.81
CA PHE A 180 14.25 -0.93 -5.34
C PHE A 180 12.87 -1.00 -6.01
N TYR A 181 12.02 0.01 -5.82
CA TYR A 181 10.63 -0.05 -6.29
C TYR A 181 10.54 0.00 -7.83
N ARG A 182 11.27 0.88 -8.51
CA ARG A 182 11.28 0.94 -9.98
C ARG A 182 12.24 -0.07 -10.59
N GLY A 183 13.47 -0.14 -10.06
CA GLY A 183 14.54 -0.94 -10.66
C GLY A 183 14.37 -2.44 -10.48
N ILE A 184 13.95 -2.89 -9.30
CA ILE A 184 13.77 -4.31 -8.99
C ILE A 184 12.29 -4.71 -9.14
N LEU A 185 11.37 -4.01 -8.47
CA LEU A 185 9.96 -4.38 -8.47
C LEU A 185 9.20 -3.93 -9.73
N GLY A 186 9.75 -2.97 -10.49
CA GLY A 186 9.17 -2.53 -11.75
C GLY A 186 7.99 -1.56 -11.62
N PHE A 187 7.85 -0.87 -10.48
CA PHE A 187 6.85 0.17 -10.29
C PHE A 187 7.01 1.27 -11.33
N ARG A 188 5.90 1.87 -11.75
CA ARG A 188 5.86 2.83 -12.84
C ARG A 188 5.60 4.23 -12.31
N PRO A 189 6.32 5.27 -12.76
CA PRO A 189 5.95 6.65 -12.45
C PRO A 189 4.47 6.87 -12.75
N TYR A 190 3.78 7.63 -11.90
CA TYR A 190 2.36 7.90 -12.05
C TYR A 190 2.07 9.40 -11.99
N TRP A 191 2.40 10.03 -10.87
CA TRP A 191 2.26 11.47 -10.66
C TRP A 191 3.34 11.94 -9.67
N HIS A 192 3.70 13.21 -9.77
CA HIS A 192 4.47 13.87 -8.73
C HIS A 192 4.03 15.32 -8.55
N GLY A 193 4.13 15.81 -7.34
CA GLY A 193 3.78 17.18 -7.02
C GLY A 193 4.34 17.65 -5.70
N GLY A 194 3.99 18.87 -5.35
CA GLY A 194 4.43 19.51 -4.12
C GLY A 194 3.50 20.63 -3.70
N MET A 195 3.73 21.15 -2.50
CA MET A 195 3.00 22.35 -2.01
C MET A 195 3.24 23.58 -2.88
N LYS A 196 4.40 23.63 -3.55
CA LYS A 196 4.75 24.62 -4.56
C LYS A 196 4.96 23.94 -5.90
N GLU A 197 4.69 24.65 -7.00
CA GLU A 197 4.76 24.08 -8.35
C GLU A 197 6.19 23.66 -8.76
N ASP A 198 7.19 24.32 -8.21
CA ASP A 198 8.62 24.07 -8.48
C ASP A 198 9.27 23.08 -7.50
N LYS A 199 8.48 22.43 -6.64
CA LYS A 199 8.94 21.46 -5.64
C LYS A 199 8.26 20.12 -5.81
N THR A 200 8.98 19.07 -5.47
CA THR A 200 8.46 17.72 -5.38
C THR A 200 8.50 17.27 -3.94
N ASP A 201 7.32 17.08 -3.36
CA ASP A 201 7.13 16.63 -1.98
C ASP A 201 6.47 15.25 -1.95
N TRP A 202 5.77 14.89 -3.04
CA TRP A 202 5.07 13.64 -3.24
C TRP A 202 5.46 13.02 -4.57
N VAL A 203 5.71 11.72 -4.57
CA VAL A 203 6.00 10.93 -5.78
C VAL A 203 5.16 9.67 -5.75
N SER A 204 4.22 9.55 -6.66
CA SER A 204 3.35 8.40 -6.80
C SER A 204 3.85 7.45 -7.87
N GLN A 205 3.86 6.15 -7.56
CA GLN A 205 4.34 5.09 -8.43
C GLN A 205 3.36 3.94 -8.43
N GLN A 206 2.76 3.65 -9.59
CA GLN A 206 1.84 2.53 -9.72
C GLN A 206 2.55 1.19 -9.63
N VAL A 207 1.88 0.22 -9.01
CA VAL A 207 2.29 -1.18 -9.10
C VAL A 207 2.40 -1.59 -10.59
N PRO A 208 3.35 -2.46 -10.95
CA PRO A 208 3.66 -2.69 -12.37
C PRO A 208 2.52 -3.34 -13.16
N ASP A 209 1.67 -4.13 -12.52
CA ASP A 209 0.64 -4.93 -13.19
C ASP A 209 -0.77 -4.55 -12.70
N GLY A 210 -0.92 -3.34 -12.15
CA GLY A 210 -2.17 -2.79 -11.64
C GLY A 210 -2.18 -1.26 -11.68
N HIS A 211 -3.16 -0.65 -10.99
CA HIS A 211 -3.33 0.81 -10.97
C HIS A 211 -3.26 1.41 -9.57
N ASP A 212 -3.22 0.60 -8.51
CA ASP A 212 -2.93 1.09 -7.16
C ASP A 212 -1.49 1.61 -7.12
N TRP A 213 -1.19 2.55 -6.22
CA TRP A 213 0.14 3.14 -6.19
C TRP A 213 0.73 3.24 -4.79
N LEU A 214 2.05 3.36 -4.75
CA LEU A 214 2.81 3.78 -3.60
C LEU A 214 3.07 5.27 -3.71
N GLU A 215 2.87 6.01 -2.64
CA GLU A 215 3.23 7.42 -2.54
C GLU A 215 4.44 7.62 -1.62
N TYR A 216 5.51 8.17 -2.16
CA TYR A 216 6.61 8.67 -1.35
C TYR A 216 6.28 10.03 -0.78
N MET A 217 6.33 10.15 0.53
CA MET A 217 6.30 11.39 1.27
C MET A 217 7.75 11.82 1.52
N LEU A 218 8.26 12.76 0.71
CA LEU A 218 9.69 13.09 0.71
C LEU A 218 10.07 14.01 1.87
N THR A 219 11.20 13.70 2.52
CA THR A 219 11.75 14.53 3.61
C THR A 219 12.24 15.88 3.15
N SER A 220 12.47 16.06 1.87
CA SER A 220 12.82 17.36 1.27
C SER A 220 11.66 18.34 1.19
N GLY A 221 10.51 17.97 1.74
CA GLY A 221 9.23 18.67 1.77
C GLY A 221 9.18 20.16 1.48
N PRO A 222 8.00 20.70 1.29
CA PRO A 222 7.76 21.96 0.54
C PRO A 222 8.51 23.20 1.04
N SER A 223 8.94 23.18 2.26
CA SER A 223 9.66 24.35 2.83
C SER A 223 11.17 24.28 2.67
N GLY A 224 11.72 23.18 2.15
CA GLY A 224 13.15 22.89 2.21
C GLY A 224 13.66 22.71 3.65
N SER A 225 12.76 22.73 4.63
CA SER A 225 13.06 22.55 6.04
C SER A 225 13.24 21.08 6.42
N GLY A 226 12.89 20.17 5.50
CA GLY A 226 12.93 18.73 5.73
C GLY A 226 11.96 18.28 6.82
N ILE A 227 11.87 16.97 7.00
CA ILE A 227 11.21 16.42 8.18
C ILE A 227 12.18 16.52 9.34
N PRO A 228 11.74 16.97 10.53
CA PRO A 228 12.61 17.09 11.68
C PRO A 228 13.31 15.78 12.02
N ALA A 229 14.54 15.84 12.53
CA ALA A 229 15.29 14.66 12.98
C ALA A 229 14.54 13.84 14.03
N GLN A 230 13.65 14.49 14.78
CA GLN A 230 12.69 13.83 15.68
C GLN A 230 11.28 14.09 15.15
N ILE A 231 10.68 13.07 14.56
CA ILE A 231 9.33 13.13 14.00
C ILE A 231 8.34 12.66 15.06
N SER A 232 7.33 13.48 15.34
CA SER A 232 6.27 13.09 16.27
C SER A 232 5.41 11.96 15.67
N ARG A 233 4.71 11.21 16.55
CA ARG A 233 3.74 10.20 16.11
C ARG A 233 2.73 10.78 15.11
N GLN A 234 2.20 11.94 15.42
CA GLN A 234 1.20 12.62 14.60
C GLN A 234 1.73 12.99 13.20
N GLN A 235 2.97 13.50 13.12
CA GLN A 235 3.60 13.78 11.84
C GLN A 235 3.86 12.50 11.03
N LEU A 236 4.33 11.42 11.68
CA LEU A 236 4.53 10.13 11.02
C LEU A 236 3.21 9.54 10.52
N GLY A 237 2.12 9.66 11.28
CA GLY A 237 0.81 9.19 10.85
C GLY A 237 0.26 9.91 9.62
N VAL A 238 0.58 11.21 9.46
CA VAL A 238 0.27 11.96 8.23
C VAL A 238 1.04 11.43 7.03
N LEU A 239 2.28 11.00 7.23
CA LEU A 239 3.20 10.57 6.16
C LEU A 239 3.00 9.08 5.82
N ASN A 240 2.84 8.24 6.84
CA ASN A 240 2.59 6.81 6.71
C ASN A 240 1.08 6.56 6.71
N HIS A 241 0.49 6.38 5.54
CA HIS A 241 -0.96 6.43 5.38
C HIS A 241 -1.47 5.46 4.31
N PHE A 242 -2.78 5.39 4.21
CA PHE A 242 -3.44 4.74 3.08
C PHE A 242 -4.62 5.59 2.59
N SER A 243 -5.05 5.33 1.37
CA SER A 243 -6.18 6.03 0.77
C SER A 243 -7.26 5.08 0.30
N LEU A 244 -8.50 5.44 0.61
CA LEU A 244 -9.71 4.77 0.17
C LEU A 244 -10.32 5.50 -1.03
N GLY A 245 -10.52 4.77 -2.12
CA GLY A 245 -11.16 5.30 -3.31
C GLY A 245 -12.68 5.41 -3.16
N VAL A 246 -13.23 6.58 -3.50
CA VAL A 246 -14.67 6.86 -3.57
C VAL A 246 -15.07 7.29 -4.97
N VAL A 247 -16.30 6.97 -5.34
CA VAL A 247 -16.85 7.37 -6.66
C VAL A 247 -17.28 8.83 -6.68
N ASN A 248 -17.79 9.32 -5.53
CA ASN A 248 -18.32 10.67 -5.39
C ASN A 248 -18.10 11.17 -3.97
N MET A 249 -17.34 12.24 -3.85
CA MET A 249 -16.96 12.83 -2.56
C MET A 249 -18.14 13.43 -1.81
N GLU A 250 -19.05 14.12 -2.51
CA GLU A 250 -20.25 14.71 -1.90
C GLU A 250 -21.10 13.62 -1.26
N LYS A 251 -21.33 12.51 -1.97
CA LYS A 251 -22.07 11.37 -1.42
C LYS A 251 -21.37 10.76 -0.21
N ALA A 252 -20.05 10.58 -0.26
CA ALA A 252 -19.29 10.03 0.85
C ALA A 252 -19.43 10.88 2.12
N VAL A 253 -19.27 12.20 2.00
CA VAL A 253 -19.40 13.12 3.14
C VAL A 253 -20.84 13.21 3.64
N THR A 254 -21.83 13.22 2.74
CA THR A 254 -23.24 13.21 3.13
C THR A 254 -23.61 11.95 3.91
N THR A 255 -23.14 10.78 3.47
CA THR A 255 -23.33 9.51 4.19
C THR A 255 -22.75 9.58 5.60
N LEU A 256 -21.51 10.06 5.74
CA LEU A 256 -20.87 10.22 7.06
C LEU A 256 -21.68 11.12 7.99
N TYR A 257 -22.22 12.22 7.44
CA TYR A 257 -23.04 13.17 8.20
C TYR A 257 -24.39 12.57 8.63
N GLU A 258 -25.11 11.94 7.69
CA GLU A 258 -26.44 11.37 7.92
C GLU A 258 -26.41 10.18 8.87
N GLU A 259 -25.31 9.44 8.91
CA GLU A 259 -25.12 8.26 9.76
C GLU A 259 -24.38 8.55 11.08
N ASP A 260 -24.15 9.85 11.39
CA ASP A 260 -23.43 10.29 12.62
C ASP A 260 -22.04 9.66 12.76
N ARG A 261 -21.30 9.57 11.65
CA ARG A 261 -19.97 8.98 11.55
C ARG A 261 -18.85 10.02 11.46
N LEU A 262 -19.18 11.30 11.56
CA LEU A 262 -18.24 12.41 11.63
C LEU A 262 -17.81 12.58 13.08
N GLY A 263 -16.57 12.26 13.40
CA GLY A 263 -16.03 12.49 14.75
C GLY A 263 -16.06 13.97 15.19
N GLU A 264 -15.39 14.28 16.30
CA GLU A 264 -15.33 15.65 16.85
C GLU A 264 -14.71 16.67 15.86
N THR A 265 -13.90 16.22 14.94
CA THR A 265 -13.27 17.05 13.89
C THR A 265 -13.74 16.58 12.53
N PRO A 266 -14.87 17.12 12.02
CA PRO A 266 -15.42 16.69 10.73
C PRO A 266 -14.41 16.88 9.59
N PRO A 267 -14.32 15.92 8.67
CA PRO A 267 -13.45 16.01 7.51
C PRO A 267 -13.84 17.23 6.64
N ARG A 268 -12.83 17.84 6.03
CA ARG A 268 -13.01 18.98 5.12
C ARG A 268 -12.59 18.58 3.72
N PRO A 269 -13.52 18.22 2.84
CA PRO A 269 -13.21 17.91 1.46
C PRO A 269 -12.55 19.10 0.75
N GLN A 270 -11.53 18.81 -0.01
CA GLN A 270 -10.80 19.78 -0.83
C GLN A 270 -10.28 19.11 -2.10
N ILE A 271 -9.98 19.90 -3.12
CA ILE A 271 -9.24 19.39 -4.28
C ILE A 271 -7.76 19.33 -3.92
N GLY A 272 -7.19 18.13 -3.99
CA GLY A 272 -5.76 17.89 -3.80
C GLY A 272 -4.91 18.48 -4.93
N ARG A 273 -3.61 18.45 -4.75
CA ARG A 273 -2.64 18.94 -5.75
C ARG A 273 -2.65 18.07 -7.02
N ASP A 274 -3.04 16.81 -6.90
CA ASP A 274 -3.27 15.89 -8.00
C ASP A 274 -4.59 16.11 -8.74
N GLY A 275 -5.38 17.10 -8.33
CA GLY A 275 -6.65 17.47 -8.94
C GLY A 275 -7.86 16.65 -8.47
N LYS A 276 -7.69 15.68 -7.57
CA LYS A 276 -8.78 14.84 -7.07
C LYS A 276 -9.43 15.46 -5.83
N TRP A 277 -10.73 15.24 -5.66
CA TRP A 277 -11.38 15.51 -4.38
C TRP A 277 -10.85 14.53 -3.33
N GLN A 278 -10.52 15.06 -2.16
CA GLN A 278 -10.01 14.30 -1.03
C GLN A 278 -10.36 14.93 0.31
N PHE A 279 -10.41 14.13 1.36
CA PHE A 279 -10.32 14.57 2.76
C PHE A 279 -9.47 13.59 3.55
N ASN A 280 -9.02 14.02 4.72
CA ASN A 280 -8.23 13.20 5.63
C ASN A 280 -9.01 12.95 6.92
N ASP A 281 -8.97 11.72 7.39
CA ASP A 281 -9.39 11.31 8.71
C ASP A 281 -8.22 10.61 9.42
N TYR A 282 -8.30 10.40 10.70
CA TYR A 282 -7.19 9.86 11.49
C TYR A 282 -7.70 8.84 12.49
N ASP A 283 -7.07 7.67 12.50
CA ASP A 283 -7.35 6.69 13.54
C ASP A 283 -6.86 7.18 14.91
N PRO A 284 -7.23 6.51 16.02
CA PRO A 284 -6.86 6.95 17.38
C PRO A 284 -5.35 7.05 17.64
N ASP A 285 -4.55 6.30 16.89
CA ASP A 285 -3.09 6.37 16.96
C ASP A 285 -2.46 7.41 16.01
N GLY A 286 -3.29 8.06 15.19
CA GLY A 286 -2.92 9.15 14.31
C GLY A 286 -2.54 8.71 12.89
N THR A 287 -2.80 7.45 12.50
CA THR A 287 -2.64 7.01 11.12
C THR A 287 -3.66 7.70 10.23
N ARG A 288 -3.21 8.37 9.18
CA ARG A 288 -4.08 9.04 8.23
C ARG A 288 -4.80 8.04 7.33
N VAL A 289 -6.11 8.16 7.30
CA VAL A 289 -6.98 7.57 6.29
C VAL A 289 -7.37 8.68 5.32
N GLU A 290 -6.83 8.66 4.12
CA GLU A 290 -7.22 9.58 3.09
C GLU A 290 -8.39 9.00 2.31
N VAL A 291 -9.43 9.77 2.10
CA VAL A 291 -10.56 9.41 1.23
C VAL A 291 -10.46 10.25 -0.03
N MET A 292 -10.40 9.61 -1.19
CA MET A 292 -10.07 10.28 -2.45
C MET A 292 -10.95 9.78 -3.60
N GLU A 293 -11.38 10.68 -4.49
CA GLU A 293 -12.03 10.25 -5.72
C GLU A 293 -11.06 9.54 -6.67
N PHE A 294 -11.56 8.56 -7.41
CA PHE A 294 -10.75 7.78 -8.36
C PHE A 294 -10.17 8.64 -9.49
N THR A 295 -10.90 9.65 -9.92
CA THR A 295 -10.53 10.50 -11.06
C THR A 295 -10.39 11.96 -10.65
N PRO A 296 -9.49 12.72 -11.25
CA PRO A 296 -9.34 14.14 -10.96
C PRO A 296 -10.56 14.93 -11.45
N ALA A 297 -11.04 15.86 -10.60
CA ALA A 297 -12.08 16.85 -10.90
C ALA A 297 -11.49 18.16 -11.44
N ALA A 298 -10.17 18.36 -11.25
CA ALA A 298 -9.44 19.54 -11.72
C ALA A 298 -8.10 19.11 -12.38
N LYS A 299 -7.48 20.06 -13.07
CA LYS A 299 -6.15 19.83 -13.64
C LYS A 299 -5.14 19.58 -12.51
N PRO A 300 -4.34 18.49 -12.58
CA PRO A 300 -3.29 18.23 -11.59
C PRO A 300 -2.21 19.33 -11.66
N CYS A 301 -1.66 19.69 -10.51
CA CYS A 301 -0.46 20.50 -10.40
C CYS A 301 0.78 19.67 -10.73
N CYS A 302 1.80 20.38 -11.16
CA CYS A 302 3.18 19.98 -11.13
C CYS A 302 3.56 18.91 -12.16
N SER A 303 2.79 17.85 -12.35
CA SER A 303 2.93 16.88 -13.45
C SER A 303 1.56 16.38 -13.93
N GLU A 304 1.53 15.89 -15.16
CA GLU A 304 0.37 15.13 -15.65
C GLU A 304 0.46 13.68 -15.14
N PHE A 305 -0.69 13.00 -15.08
CA PHE A 305 -0.70 11.55 -14.87
C PHE A 305 -0.10 10.82 -16.06
N THR A 306 0.81 9.90 -15.80
CA THR A 306 1.51 9.14 -16.84
C THR A 306 0.86 7.80 -17.16
N ALA A 307 -0.19 7.42 -16.41
CA ALA A 307 -0.93 6.17 -16.57
C ALA A 307 -2.40 6.35 -16.16
N ALA A 308 -3.23 5.34 -16.42
CA ALA A 308 -4.64 5.36 -16.05
C ALA A 308 -4.84 5.39 -14.53
N ASN A 309 -5.86 6.12 -14.07
CA ASN A 309 -6.28 6.10 -12.69
C ASN A 309 -6.86 4.74 -12.30
N PRO A 310 -6.80 4.35 -11.01
CA PRO A 310 -7.57 3.21 -10.52
C PRO A 310 -9.07 3.43 -10.72
N THR A 311 -9.81 2.33 -10.77
CA THR A 311 -11.26 2.34 -10.88
C THR A 311 -11.90 1.68 -9.66
N PRO A 312 -13.21 1.85 -9.43
CA PRO A 312 -13.91 1.14 -8.36
C PRO A 312 -13.86 -0.39 -8.48
N GLU A 313 -13.70 -0.90 -9.71
CA GLU A 313 -13.62 -2.32 -9.98
C GLU A 313 -12.26 -2.89 -9.57
N ALA A 314 -12.26 -4.17 -9.17
CA ALA A 314 -11.02 -4.88 -8.94
C ALA A 314 -10.17 -4.94 -10.22
N GLN A 315 -8.84 -4.95 -10.04
CA GLN A 315 -7.91 -5.15 -11.16
C GLN A 315 -8.03 -6.57 -11.71
N PRO A 316 -7.85 -6.78 -13.01
CA PRO A 316 -7.93 -8.09 -13.64
C PRO A 316 -6.83 -9.06 -13.20
#